data_90fe1faf87925c6c10d895c585b12e49
#
_entry.id   90fe1faf87925c6c10d895c585b12e49
#
_cell.length_a   1.000
_cell.length_b   1.000
_cell.length_c   1.000
_cell.angle_alpha   90.00
_cell.angle_beta   90.00
_cell.angle_gamma   90.00
#
_symmetry.space_group_name_H-M   'P 1'
#
loop_
_entity.id
_entity.type
_entity.pdbx_description
1 polymer ?
#
loop_
_entity_poly.entity_id
_entity_poly.type
_entity_poly.pdbx_seq_one_letter_code
_entity_poly.pdbx_strand_id
1 'polypeptide(L)'
;EPLKGKVVLNKNEARKKVIELSERYGLNVDVDAYIEDISVGMQQRTEILKMLYRDNDVLIFDEPTAVLTPQEIKELLQIMKNLAKEGKSILFISHKLDEIMEVADVCSVLRRGELVKTLDVKNTTKEELSRLMVGRDVIFTIDKKESKPTETILKVRNLVMEDKIHKGVNIVDDISFDVKRGEIVCIAGIDGNGQNEVVFGITGLEKVKGGH
;
A
#
# COMPACT_ATOMS: atom_id res chain seq x y z
N GLU A 1 -25.35 -2.10 -11.48
CA GLU A 1 -25.50 -3.52 -11.85
C GLU A 1 -26.57 -3.66 -12.93
N PRO A 2 -26.35 -4.51 -13.95
CA PRO A 2 -27.34 -4.71 -14.98
C PRO A 2 -28.62 -5.41 -14.43
N LEU A 3 -29.77 -4.88 -14.77
CA LEU A 3 -31.05 -5.40 -14.34
C LEU A 3 -31.65 -6.26 -15.45
N LYS A 4 -32.09 -7.48 -15.13
CA LYS A 4 -32.93 -8.29 -15.99
C LYS A 4 -34.39 -7.88 -15.76
N GLY A 5 -34.91 -6.96 -16.60
CA GLY A 5 -36.13 -6.24 -16.30
C GLY A 5 -35.93 -5.17 -15.24
N LYS A 6 -36.99 -4.59 -14.68
CA LYS A 6 -36.89 -3.50 -13.69
C LYS A 6 -36.61 -3.95 -12.24
N VAL A 7 -36.54 -5.26 -11.96
CA VAL A 7 -36.62 -5.78 -10.56
C VAL A 7 -35.57 -6.83 -10.21
N VAL A 8 -34.95 -7.53 -11.17
CA VAL A 8 -34.03 -8.64 -10.88
C VAL A 8 -32.62 -8.33 -11.37
N LEU A 9 -31.62 -8.49 -10.51
CA LEU A 9 -30.20 -8.33 -10.86
C LEU A 9 -29.77 -9.41 -11.86
N ASN A 10 -29.12 -9.01 -12.96
CA ASN A 10 -28.53 -9.93 -13.92
C ASN A 10 -27.09 -10.29 -13.50
N LYS A 11 -26.95 -11.15 -12.48
CA LYS A 11 -25.65 -11.56 -11.95
C LYS A 11 -24.71 -12.17 -13.01
N ASN A 12 -25.25 -12.91 -13.97
CA ASN A 12 -24.44 -13.55 -15.02
C ASN A 12 -23.82 -12.53 -15.98
N GLU A 13 -24.54 -11.49 -16.35
CA GLU A 13 -24.05 -10.41 -17.21
C GLU A 13 -23.01 -9.55 -16.43
N ALA A 14 -23.31 -9.21 -15.17
CA ALA A 14 -22.39 -8.53 -14.29
C ALA A 14 -21.08 -9.29 -14.17
N ARG A 15 -21.14 -10.60 -13.90
CA ARG A 15 -19.98 -11.47 -13.77
C ARG A 15 -19.14 -11.51 -15.06
N LYS A 16 -19.77 -11.63 -16.22
CA LYS A 16 -19.05 -11.61 -17.51
C LYS A 16 -18.32 -10.30 -17.72
N LYS A 17 -18.97 -9.16 -17.47
CA LYS A 17 -18.35 -7.83 -17.62
C LYS A 17 -17.20 -7.63 -16.63
N VAL A 18 -17.32 -8.12 -15.41
CA VAL A 18 -16.26 -8.06 -14.39
C VAL A 18 -15.03 -8.87 -14.82
N ILE A 19 -15.22 -10.08 -15.33
CA ILE A 19 -14.13 -10.93 -15.84
C ILE A 19 -13.45 -10.25 -17.03
N GLU A 20 -14.21 -9.78 -18.01
CA GLU A 20 -13.68 -9.08 -19.19
C GLU A 20 -12.83 -7.87 -18.81
N LEU A 21 -13.29 -7.02 -17.89
CA LEU A 21 -12.53 -5.88 -17.41
C LEU A 21 -11.28 -6.31 -16.62
N SER A 22 -11.39 -7.35 -15.79
CA SER A 22 -10.26 -7.88 -15.03
C SER A 22 -9.14 -8.38 -15.93
N GLU A 23 -9.50 -9.12 -16.99
CA GLU A 23 -8.56 -9.62 -18.01
C GLU A 23 -7.97 -8.48 -18.84
N ARG A 24 -8.81 -7.57 -19.35
CA ARG A 24 -8.40 -6.43 -20.17
C ARG A 24 -7.33 -5.55 -19.50
N TYR A 25 -7.50 -5.29 -18.21
CA TYR A 25 -6.60 -4.41 -17.46
C TYR A 25 -5.55 -5.17 -16.61
N GLY A 26 -5.51 -6.49 -16.70
CA GLY A 26 -4.56 -7.32 -15.97
C GLY A 26 -4.73 -7.27 -14.46
N LEU A 27 -5.97 -7.05 -13.97
CA LEU A 27 -6.26 -6.93 -12.55
C LEU A 27 -6.21 -8.27 -11.81
N ASN A 28 -6.46 -9.38 -12.52
CA ASN A 28 -6.44 -10.75 -12.00
C ASN A 28 -7.29 -10.94 -10.74
N VAL A 29 -8.50 -10.35 -10.73
CA VAL A 29 -9.42 -10.43 -9.59
C VAL A 29 -10.19 -11.74 -9.67
N ASP A 30 -10.19 -12.51 -8.57
CA ASP A 30 -11.08 -13.66 -8.42
C ASP A 30 -12.49 -13.18 -8.07
N VAL A 31 -13.43 -13.38 -9.01
CA VAL A 31 -14.82 -12.92 -8.89
C VAL A 31 -15.67 -13.74 -7.93
N ASP A 32 -15.18 -14.89 -7.50
CA ASP A 32 -15.86 -15.82 -6.59
C ASP A 32 -15.31 -15.76 -5.16
N ALA A 33 -14.19 -15.03 -4.93
CA ALA A 33 -13.59 -14.84 -3.62
C ALA A 33 -14.40 -13.84 -2.77
N TYR A 34 -14.42 -14.07 -1.47
CA TYR A 34 -14.93 -13.10 -0.49
C TYR A 34 -13.90 -12.01 -0.24
N ILE A 35 -14.34 -10.77 -0.06
CA ILE A 35 -13.48 -9.61 0.17
C ILE A 35 -12.64 -9.76 1.44
N GLU A 36 -13.17 -10.41 2.47
CA GLU A 36 -12.49 -10.69 3.74
C GLU A 36 -11.35 -11.71 3.62
N ASP A 37 -11.36 -12.55 2.58
CA ASP A 37 -10.37 -13.62 2.38
C ASP A 37 -9.23 -13.22 1.42
N ILE A 38 -9.33 -12.07 0.76
CA ILE A 38 -8.34 -11.61 -0.21
C ILE A 38 -7.34 -10.61 0.39
N SER A 39 -6.12 -10.57 -0.16
CA SER A 39 -5.09 -9.62 0.25
C SER A 39 -5.52 -8.16 0.02
N VAL A 40 -4.90 -7.23 0.75
CA VAL A 40 -5.16 -5.79 0.60
C VAL A 40 -4.89 -5.32 -0.83
N GLY A 41 -3.85 -5.83 -1.48
CA GLY A 41 -3.57 -5.57 -2.89
C GLY A 41 -4.69 -6.02 -3.82
N MET A 42 -5.31 -7.17 -3.54
CA MET A 42 -6.45 -7.66 -4.30
C MET A 42 -7.72 -6.84 -4.04
N GLN A 43 -7.93 -6.38 -2.80
CA GLN A 43 -9.01 -5.43 -2.46
C GLN A 43 -8.86 -4.12 -3.24
N GLN A 44 -7.63 -3.59 -3.33
CA GLN A 44 -7.33 -2.39 -4.12
C GLN A 44 -7.66 -2.58 -5.60
N ARG A 45 -7.28 -3.72 -6.20
CA ARG A 45 -7.63 -4.06 -7.61
C ARG A 45 -9.14 -4.17 -7.80
N THR A 46 -9.86 -4.68 -6.81
CA THR A 46 -11.32 -4.77 -6.83
C THR A 46 -11.96 -3.37 -6.81
N GLU A 47 -11.43 -2.41 -6.05
CA GLU A 47 -11.89 -1.02 -6.06
C GLU A 47 -11.66 -0.36 -7.44
N ILE A 48 -10.51 -0.61 -8.06
CA ILE A 48 -10.23 -0.13 -9.42
C ILE A 48 -11.25 -0.72 -10.40
N LEU A 49 -11.50 -2.03 -10.30
CA LEU A 49 -12.47 -2.73 -11.14
C LEU A 49 -13.89 -2.14 -10.99
N LYS A 50 -14.30 -1.76 -9.80
CA LYS A 50 -15.59 -1.08 -9.54
C LYS A 50 -15.69 0.26 -10.25
N MET A 51 -14.61 1.05 -10.30
CA MET A 51 -14.56 2.31 -11.03
C MET A 51 -14.67 2.07 -12.53
N LEU A 52 -13.95 1.09 -13.07
CA LEU A 52 -13.97 0.72 -14.48
C LEU A 52 -15.31 0.15 -14.92
N TYR A 53 -15.97 -0.62 -14.06
CA TYR A 53 -17.30 -1.18 -14.33
C TYR A 53 -18.35 -0.09 -14.61
N ARG A 54 -18.21 1.09 -13.97
CA ARG A 54 -19.08 2.24 -14.14
C ARG A 54 -18.77 3.08 -15.38
N ASP A 55 -17.71 2.72 -16.12
CA ASP A 55 -17.25 3.40 -17.33
C ASP A 55 -17.02 4.92 -17.13
N ASN A 56 -16.39 5.27 -16.02
CA ASN A 56 -16.04 6.66 -15.72
C ASN A 56 -14.91 7.15 -16.62
N ASP A 57 -14.97 8.41 -17.07
CA ASP A 57 -13.90 9.04 -17.84
C ASP A 57 -12.81 9.62 -16.97
N VAL A 58 -13.13 9.96 -15.73
CA VAL A 58 -12.19 10.49 -14.72
C VAL A 58 -12.10 9.54 -13.55
N LEU A 59 -10.89 9.12 -13.23
CA LEU A 59 -10.58 8.22 -12.12
C LEU A 59 -9.76 8.99 -11.07
N ILE A 60 -10.19 8.91 -9.81
CA ILE A 60 -9.51 9.58 -8.70
C ILE A 60 -8.99 8.52 -7.73
N PHE A 61 -7.68 8.55 -7.46
CA PHE A 61 -7.00 7.66 -6.54
C PHE A 61 -6.40 8.47 -5.39
N ASP A 62 -6.74 8.12 -4.17
CA ASP A 62 -6.18 8.71 -2.97
C ASP A 62 -5.22 7.71 -2.28
N GLU A 63 -3.91 8.04 -2.29
CA GLU A 63 -2.83 7.21 -1.74
C GLU A 63 -2.93 5.71 -2.13
N PRO A 64 -3.09 5.37 -3.44
CA PRO A 64 -3.46 4.02 -3.86
C PRO A 64 -2.39 2.97 -3.61
N THR A 65 -1.20 3.36 -3.22
CA THR A 65 -0.04 2.48 -3.04
C THR A 65 0.40 2.32 -1.59
N ALA A 66 -0.35 2.89 -0.63
CA ALA A 66 0.08 3.00 0.77
C ALA A 66 0.41 1.64 1.42
N VAL A 67 -0.36 0.61 1.08
CA VAL A 67 -0.27 -0.74 1.68
C VAL A 67 0.19 -1.82 0.69
N LEU A 68 0.61 -1.43 -0.51
CA LEU A 68 1.02 -2.34 -1.56
C LEU A 68 2.50 -2.71 -1.45
N THR A 69 2.81 -3.93 -1.88
CA THR A 69 4.19 -4.36 -2.08
C THR A 69 4.85 -3.62 -3.25
N PRO A 70 6.19 -3.54 -3.34
CA PRO A 70 6.87 -2.90 -4.48
C PRO A 70 6.48 -3.48 -5.84
N GLN A 71 6.17 -4.78 -5.90
CA GLN A 71 5.71 -5.43 -7.12
C GLN A 71 4.30 -4.95 -7.51
N GLU A 72 3.37 -4.93 -6.55
CA GLU A 72 1.99 -4.47 -6.77
C GLU A 72 1.94 -2.98 -7.13
N ILE A 73 2.83 -2.15 -6.56
CA ILE A 73 2.97 -0.74 -6.95
C ILE A 73 3.29 -0.62 -8.44
N LYS A 74 4.29 -1.34 -8.93
CA LYS A 74 4.67 -1.31 -10.35
C LYS A 74 3.53 -1.73 -11.26
N GLU A 75 2.80 -2.76 -10.87
CA GLU A 75 1.62 -3.24 -11.61
C GLU A 75 0.51 -2.19 -11.64
N LEU A 76 0.22 -1.54 -10.51
CA LEU A 76 -0.77 -0.48 -10.43
C LEU A 76 -0.39 0.73 -11.29
N LEU A 77 0.86 1.20 -11.21
CA LEU A 77 1.33 2.32 -12.04
C LEU A 77 1.25 1.97 -13.53
N GLN A 78 1.52 0.72 -13.91
CA GLN A 78 1.34 0.26 -15.29
C GLN A 78 -0.12 0.25 -15.72
N ILE A 79 -1.04 -0.16 -14.86
CA ILE A 79 -2.49 -0.10 -15.10
C ILE A 79 -2.92 1.35 -15.32
N MET A 80 -2.48 2.29 -14.48
CA MET A 80 -2.78 3.71 -14.64
C MET A 80 -2.28 4.26 -16.00
N LYS A 81 -1.04 3.92 -16.39
CA LYS A 81 -0.50 4.29 -17.72
C LYS A 81 -1.34 3.74 -18.87
N ASN A 82 -1.83 2.51 -18.76
CA ASN A 82 -2.66 1.88 -19.79
C ASN A 82 -4.02 2.56 -19.89
N LEU A 83 -4.65 2.85 -18.76
CA LEU A 83 -5.93 3.57 -18.70
C LEU A 83 -5.82 4.98 -19.32
N ALA A 84 -4.73 5.70 -19.03
CA ALA A 84 -4.48 7.01 -19.64
C ALA A 84 -4.31 6.92 -21.18
N LYS A 85 -3.61 5.88 -21.68
CA LYS A 85 -3.48 5.62 -23.12
C LYS A 85 -4.83 5.30 -23.79
N GLU A 86 -5.78 4.73 -23.08
CA GLU A 86 -7.14 4.48 -23.54
C GLU A 86 -8.06 5.71 -23.45
N GLY A 87 -7.50 6.87 -23.06
CA GLY A 87 -8.22 8.15 -23.00
C GLY A 87 -8.90 8.44 -21.67
N LYS A 88 -8.67 7.65 -20.62
CA LYS A 88 -9.15 7.96 -19.27
C LYS A 88 -8.27 9.06 -18.66
N SER A 89 -8.89 9.98 -17.94
CA SER A 89 -8.17 11.00 -17.16
C SER A 89 -7.96 10.50 -15.73
N ILE A 90 -6.74 10.64 -15.21
CA ILE A 90 -6.40 10.15 -13.89
C ILE A 90 -5.93 11.31 -13.00
N LEU A 91 -6.56 11.45 -11.86
CA LEU A 91 -6.10 12.27 -10.76
C LEU A 91 -5.68 11.35 -9.62
N PHE A 92 -4.42 11.41 -9.20
CA PHE A 92 -4.00 10.63 -8.03
C PHE A 92 -3.26 11.51 -7.02
N ILE A 93 -3.42 11.16 -5.75
CA ILE A 93 -2.77 11.82 -4.64
C ILE A 93 -1.71 10.85 -4.12
N SER A 94 -0.48 11.33 -4.00
CA SER A 94 0.63 10.58 -3.41
C SER A 94 1.67 11.52 -2.83
N HIS A 95 2.36 11.07 -1.79
CA HIS A 95 3.54 11.73 -1.24
C HIS A 95 4.84 11.02 -1.66
N LYS A 96 4.75 9.94 -2.42
CA LYS A 96 5.88 9.13 -2.87
C LYS A 96 6.41 9.67 -4.20
N LEU A 97 7.54 10.35 -4.15
CA LEU A 97 8.11 11.04 -5.30
C LEU A 97 8.43 10.11 -6.48
N ASP A 98 8.84 8.86 -6.19
CA ASP A 98 9.15 7.87 -7.22
C ASP A 98 7.93 7.56 -8.09
N GLU A 99 6.77 7.42 -7.48
CA GLU A 99 5.51 7.14 -8.17
C GLU A 99 5.09 8.34 -9.05
N ILE A 100 5.19 9.56 -8.49
CA ILE A 100 4.89 10.79 -9.22
C ILE A 100 5.77 10.90 -10.46
N MET A 101 7.09 10.74 -10.29
CA MET A 101 8.06 10.82 -11.38
C MET A 101 7.87 9.73 -12.44
N GLU A 102 7.32 8.58 -12.05
CA GLU A 102 7.13 7.45 -12.96
C GLU A 102 5.87 7.58 -13.84
N VAL A 103 4.76 8.11 -13.30
CA VAL A 103 3.44 7.98 -13.96
C VAL A 103 2.80 9.33 -14.31
N ALA A 104 3.09 10.40 -13.57
CA ALA A 104 2.40 11.67 -13.77
C ALA A 104 2.95 12.49 -14.94
N ASP A 105 2.06 13.15 -15.67
CA ASP A 105 2.44 14.16 -16.66
C ASP A 105 2.62 15.53 -15.99
N VAL A 106 1.71 15.88 -15.07
CA VAL A 106 1.66 17.15 -14.34
C VAL A 106 1.52 16.90 -12.86
N CYS A 107 2.25 17.64 -12.03
CA CYS A 107 2.16 17.56 -10.58
C CYS A 107 1.81 18.94 -10.00
N SER A 108 0.77 18.99 -9.18
CA SER A 108 0.38 20.15 -8.39
C SER A 108 0.76 19.93 -6.93
N VAL A 109 1.66 20.76 -6.40
CA VAL A 109 2.11 20.65 -5.01
C VAL A 109 1.23 21.50 -4.11
N LEU A 110 0.58 20.86 -3.14
CA LEU A 110 -0.20 21.50 -2.10
C LEU A 110 0.57 21.51 -0.77
N ARG A 111 0.51 22.62 -0.06
CA ARG A 111 1.10 22.74 1.26
C ARG A 111 0.23 23.64 2.14
N ARG A 112 -0.19 23.14 3.30
CA ARG A 112 -1.06 23.84 4.26
C ARG A 112 -2.36 24.39 3.65
N GLY A 113 -2.94 23.64 2.69
CA GLY A 113 -4.18 24.01 2.01
C GLY A 113 -4.00 24.96 0.83
N GLU A 114 -2.78 25.37 0.52
CA GLU A 114 -2.48 26.28 -0.59
C GLU A 114 -1.78 25.57 -1.74
N LEU A 115 -2.12 25.93 -2.97
CA LEU A 115 -1.42 25.49 -4.17
C LEU A 115 -0.07 26.24 -4.27
N VAL A 116 1.02 25.54 -4.02
CA VAL A 116 2.37 26.12 -4.09
C VAL A 116 2.82 26.32 -5.52
N LYS A 117 2.72 25.27 -6.34
CA LYS A 117 3.15 25.29 -7.74
C LYS A 117 2.56 24.10 -8.49
N THR A 118 2.26 24.30 -9.78
CA THR A 118 1.99 23.24 -10.74
C THR A 118 3.19 23.11 -11.68
N LEU A 119 3.64 21.88 -11.93
CA LEU A 119 4.86 21.54 -12.65
C LEU A 119 4.60 20.45 -13.68
N ASP A 120 5.27 20.56 -14.83
CA ASP A 120 5.43 19.46 -15.78
C ASP A 120 6.49 18.50 -15.22
N VAL A 121 6.10 17.25 -14.97
CA VAL A 121 6.96 16.26 -14.32
C VAL A 121 8.21 15.94 -15.14
N LYS A 122 8.12 15.98 -16.47
CA LYS A 122 9.27 15.75 -17.39
C LYS A 122 10.40 16.75 -17.19
N ASN A 123 10.07 17.96 -16.72
CA ASN A 123 11.00 19.06 -16.53
C ASN A 123 11.33 19.31 -15.06
N THR A 124 10.99 18.38 -14.17
CA THR A 124 11.11 18.52 -12.71
C THR A 124 12.02 17.43 -12.15
N THR A 125 12.61 17.67 -11.00
CA THR A 125 13.40 16.68 -10.24
C THR A 125 12.73 16.32 -8.93
N LYS A 126 13.12 15.17 -8.34
CA LYS A 126 12.64 14.76 -7.01
C LYS A 126 13.01 15.77 -5.93
N GLU A 127 14.19 16.37 -6.04
CA GLU A 127 14.70 17.40 -5.13
C GLU A 127 13.82 18.65 -5.18
N GLU A 128 13.43 19.11 -6.39
CA GLU A 128 12.53 20.25 -6.54
C GLU A 128 11.16 19.97 -5.95
N LEU A 129 10.57 18.82 -6.26
CA LEU A 129 9.27 18.43 -5.70
C LEU A 129 9.33 18.35 -4.17
N SER A 130 10.35 17.70 -3.62
CA SER A 130 10.55 17.60 -2.18
C SER A 130 10.67 18.96 -1.50
N ARG A 131 11.46 19.86 -2.07
CA ARG A 131 11.62 21.23 -1.56
C ARG A 131 10.30 21.99 -1.57
N LEU A 132 9.51 21.88 -2.62
CA LEU A 132 8.19 22.50 -2.70
C LEU A 132 7.20 21.94 -1.67
N MET A 133 7.19 20.60 -1.47
CA MET A 133 6.33 19.95 -0.51
C MET A 133 6.66 20.31 0.94
N VAL A 134 7.95 20.29 1.30
CA VAL A 134 8.42 20.54 2.68
C VAL A 134 8.59 22.03 2.97
N GLY A 135 8.92 22.84 1.96
CA GLY A 135 9.14 24.29 2.08
C GLY A 135 10.55 24.69 2.53
N ARG A 136 11.47 23.74 2.57
CA ARG A 136 12.90 23.91 2.85
C ARG A 136 13.71 22.87 2.08
N ASP A 137 15.00 23.08 1.94
CA ASP A 137 15.88 22.10 1.34
C ASP A 137 15.88 20.81 2.19
N VAL A 138 15.68 19.68 1.49
CA VAL A 138 15.67 18.35 2.11
C VAL A 138 16.98 17.65 1.76
N ILE A 139 17.71 17.26 2.78
CA ILE A 139 18.93 16.47 2.63
C ILE A 139 18.52 15.01 2.54
N PHE A 140 18.67 14.39 1.37
CA PHE A 140 18.34 12.96 1.14
C PHE A 140 19.44 12.02 1.65
N THR A 141 20.63 12.54 1.96
CA THR A 141 21.74 11.76 2.50
C THR A 141 21.89 12.05 3.98
N ILE A 142 21.83 11.00 4.80
CA ILE A 142 22.12 11.11 6.24
C ILE A 142 23.55 10.61 6.42
N ASP A 143 24.44 11.49 6.90
CA ASP A 143 25.75 11.09 7.36
C ASP A 143 25.60 10.37 8.72
N LYS A 144 25.36 9.06 8.64
CA LYS A 144 25.16 8.22 9.81
C LYS A 144 26.53 7.81 10.35
N LYS A 145 26.88 8.36 11.51
CA LYS A 145 28.06 7.87 12.26
C LYS A 145 27.87 6.40 12.61
N GLU A 146 28.95 5.66 12.60
CA GLU A 146 28.97 4.26 13.00
C GLU A 146 28.44 4.11 14.43
N SER A 147 27.41 3.29 14.58
CA SER A 147 26.85 2.97 15.90
C SER A 147 27.84 2.09 16.68
N LYS A 148 28.01 2.37 17.97
CA LYS A 148 28.79 1.52 18.88
C LYS A 148 27.85 0.94 19.94
N PRO A 149 27.09 -0.11 19.60
CA PRO A 149 26.18 -0.76 20.55
C PRO A 149 26.96 -1.33 21.73
N THR A 150 26.36 -1.25 22.92
CA THR A 150 26.98 -1.75 24.15
C THR A 150 26.25 -2.98 24.69
N GLU A 151 25.64 -2.90 25.86
CA GLU A 151 24.95 -3.98 26.53
C GLU A 151 23.57 -4.27 25.91
N THR A 152 23.12 -5.51 25.98
CA THR A 152 21.77 -5.87 25.59
C THR A 152 20.75 -5.35 26.61
N ILE A 153 19.77 -4.55 26.15
CA ILE A 153 18.73 -3.93 26.97
C ILE A 153 17.36 -4.58 26.78
N LEU A 154 17.14 -5.26 25.67
CA LEU A 154 15.95 -6.05 25.42
C LEU A 154 16.36 -7.43 24.89
N LYS A 155 15.82 -8.48 25.51
CA LYS A 155 15.97 -9.86 25.04
C LYS A 155 14.59 -10.44 24.81
N VAL A 156 14.35 -10.89 23.61
CA VAL A 156 13.14 -11.64 23.26
C VAL A 156 13.55 -13.07 22.93
N ARG A 157 12.89 -14.04 23.53
CA ARG A 157 13.22 -15.47 23.36
C ARG A 157 11.95 -16.29 23.14
N ASN A 158 11.94 -17.02 22.03
CA ASN A 158 10.92 -17.99 21.68
C ASN A 158 9.50 -17.41 21.77
N LEU A 159 9.33 -16.16 21.32
CA LEU A 159 8.06 -15.46 21.36
C LEU A 159 7.05 -16.16 20.45
N VAL A 160 5.91 -16.55 21.02
CA VAL A 160 4.80 -17.18 20.29
C VAL A 160 3.51 -16.43 20.61
N MET A 161 2.77 -16.05 19.56
CA MET A 161 1.46 -15.43 19.68
C MET A 161 0.46 -16.11 18.75
N GLU A 162 -0.76 -16.32 19.23
CA GLU A 162 -1.83 -16.93 18.45
C GLU A 162 -2.59 -15.87 17.65
N ASP A 163 -3.00 -16.23 16.42
CA ASP A 163 -3.88 -15.42 15.60
C ASP A 163 -5.26 -15.27 16.27
N LYS A 164 -5.77 -14.05 16.34
CA LYS A 164 -7.07 -13.75 16.94
C LYS A 164 -8.26 -14.24 16.12
N ILE A 165 -8.07 -14.30 14.82
CA ILE A 165 -9.10 -14.68 13.85
C ILE A 165 -9.08 -16.20 13.66
N HIS A 166 -7.90 -16.78 13.44
CA HIS A 166 -7.70 -18.18 13.14
C HIS A 166 -7.16 -18.92 14.37
N LYS A 167 -8.07 -19.38 15.25
CA LYS A 167 -7.69 -20.10 16.45
C LYS A 167 -6.84 -21.34 16.14
N GLY A 168 -5.77 -21.52 16.91
CA GLY A 168 -4.83 -22.63 16.74
C GLY A 168 -3.70 -22.36 15.76
N VAL A 169 -3.73 -21.22 15.05
CA VAL A 169 -2.64 -20.76 14.17
C VAL A 169 -1.77 -19.76 14.94
N ASN A 170 -0.45 -19.90 14.87
CA ASN A 170 0.46 -18.90 15.42
C ASN A 170 0.72 -17.83 14.36
N ILE A 171 0.42 -16.56 14.68
CA ILE A 171 0.77 -15.39 13.84
C ILE A 171 2.23 -14.98 14.08
N VAL A 172 2.74 -15.24 15.27
CA VAL A 172 4.16 -15.14 15.62
C VAL A 172 4.60 -16.49 16.14
N ASP A 173 5.64 -17.08 15.55
CA ASP A 173 6.08 -18.44 15.87
C ASP A 173 7.59 -18.48 16.11
N ASP A 174 7.96 -18.70 17.36
CA ASP A 174 9.35 -18.91 17.84
C ASP A 174 10.34 -17.80 17.46
N ILE A 175 9.96 -16.53 17.63
CA ILE A 175 10.83 -15.39 17.31
C ILE A 175 11.75 -15.07 18.48
N SER A 176 13.05 -14.91 18.18
CA SER A 176 14.08 -14.54 19.14
C SER A 176 15.00 -13.45 18.55
N PHE A 177 15.26 -12.39 19.32
CA PHE A 177 16.21 -11.35 18.97
C PHE A 177 16.64 -10.53 20.19
N ASP A 178 17.72 -9.79 20.05
CA ASP A 178 18.25 -8.87 21.05
C ASP A 178 18.27 -7.44 20.52
N VAL A 179 18.13 -6.46 21.42
CA VAL A 179 18.38 -5.05 21.13
C VAL A 179 19.40 -4.52 22.13
N LYS A 180 20.48 -3.93 21.63
CA LYS A 180 21.56 -3.36 22.45
C LYS A 180 21.34 -1.87 22.66
N ARG A 181 21.91 -1.33 23.73
CA ARG A 181 21.91 0.11 23.99
C ARG A 181 22.62 0.87 22.87
N GLY A 182 21.94 1.87 22.29
CA GLY A 182 22.46 2.66 21.18
C GLY A 182 22.33 1.98 19.80
N GLU A 183 21.60 0.85 19.73
CA GLU A 183 21.27 0.15 18.50
C GLU A 183 19.87 0.51 18.02
N ILE A 184 19.70 0.53 16.70
CA ILE A 184 18.38 0.59 16.05
C ILE A 184 18.18 -0.74 15.35
N VAL A 185 17.22 -1.54 15.83
CA VAL A 185 16.81 -2.80 15.20
C VAL A 185 15.51 -2.55 14.43
N CYS A 186 15.47 -2.96 13.16
CA CYS A 186 14.30 -2.86 12.30
C CYS A 186 13.65 -4.23 12.14
N ILE A 187 12.34 -4.31 12.35
CA ILE A 187 11.53 -5.47 12.01
C ILE A 187 10.86 -5.15 10.67
N ALA A 188 11.27 -5.83 9.60
CA ALA A 188 10.76 -5.62 8.25
C ALA A 188 9.88 -6.78 7.82
N GLY A 189 8.84 -6.47 7.05
CA GLY A 189 7.92 -7.46 6.47
C GLY A 189 6.78 -6.79 5.73
N ILE A 190 6.04 -7.58 4.97
CA ILE A 190 4.79 -7.15 4.34
C ILE A 190 3.71 -7.10 5.42
N ASP A 191 2.74 -6.20 5.27
CA ASP A 191 1.62 -6.07 6.20
C ASP A 191 0.89 -7.41 6.39
N GLY A 192 0.52 -7.71 7.65
CA GLY A 192 -0.11 -8.98 8.01
C GLY A 192 0.84 -10.14 8.35
N ASN A 193 2.16 -9.93 8.34
CA ASN A 193 3.15 -10.98 8.68
C ASN A 193 3.55 -11.02 10.18
N GLY A 194 2.75 -10.44 11.07
CA GLY A 194 2.94 -10.56 12.51
C GLY A 194 3.80 -9.45 13.17
N GLN A 195 4.24 -8.43 12.43
CA GLN A 195 5.07 -7.35 12.98
C GLN A 195 4.37 -6.58 14.11
N ASN A 196 3.08 -6.26 13.91
CA ASN A 196 2.27 -5.57 14.92
C ASN A 196 2.10 -6.44 16.17
N GLU A 197 1.86 -7.73 15.99
CA GLU A 197 1.69 -8.70 17.07
C GLU A 197 2.97 -8.82 17.89
N VAL A 198 4.15 -8.87 17.25
CA VAL A 198 5.45 -8.84 17.95
C VAL A 198 5.56 -7.59 18.83
N VAL A 199 5.21 -6.41 18.32
CA VAL A 199 5.24 -5.16 19.10
C VAL A 199 4.24 -5.20 20.25
N PHE A 200 3.00 -5.67 20.01
CA PHE A 200 1.96 -5.77 21.03
C PHE A 200 2.32 -6.78 22.13
N GLY A 201 2.96 -7.89 21.75
CA GLY A 201 3.46 -8.88 22.72
C GLY A 201 4.57 -8.31 23.60
N ILE A 202 5.56 -7.65 23.02
CA ILE A 202 6.69 -7.05 23.76
C ILE A 202 6.23 -5.91 24.69
N THR A 203 5.28 -5.10 24.24
CA THR A 203 4.75 -3.98 25.04
C THR A 203 3.69 -4.39 26.05
N GLY A 204 3.26 -5.65 26.04
CA GLY A 204 2.22 -6.16 26.95
C GLY A 204 0.80 -5.71 26.60
N LEU A 205 0.59 -5.16 25.40
CA LEU A 205 -0.75 -4.82 24.91
C LEU A 205 -1.56 -6.06 24.58
N GLU A 206 -0.88 -7.15 24.23
CA GLU A 206 -1.49 -8.46 23.97
C GLU A 206 -0.79 -9.56 24.76
N LYS A 207 -1.57 -10.61 25.09
CA LYS A 207 -1.03 -11.78 25.78
C LYS A 207 -0.19 -12.62 24.84
N VAL A 208 1.01 -12.96 25.29
CA VAL A 208 1.85 -13.94 24.61
C VAL A 208 1.40 -15.36 24.98
N LYS A 209 1.49 -16.28 24.02
CA LYS A 209 1.20 -17.71 24.21
C LYS A 209 2.42 -18.45 24.78
N GLY A 210 3.62 -17.98 24.44
CA GLY A 210 4.88 -18.54 24.91
C GLY A 210 6.05 -17.59 24.71
N GLY A 211 7.18 -17.89 25.33
CA GLY A 211 8.38 -17.09 25.29
C GLY A 211 8.50 -16.08 26.44
N HIS A 212 9.58 -15.30 26.42
CA HIS A 212 9.89 -14.25 27.42
C HIS A 212 10.81 -13.17 26.83
#